data_1e0000ab2a9326d52c82d1a46f79a970
#
_entry.id   1e0000ab2a9326d52c82d1a46f79a970
#
_cell.length_a   1.000
_cell.length_b   1.000
_cell.length_c   1.000
_cell.angle_alpha   90.00
_cell.angle_beta   90.00
_cell.angle_gamma   90.00
#
_symmetry.space_group_name_H-M   'P 1'
#
loop_
_entity.id
_entity.type
_entity.pdbx_description
1 polymer ?
#
loop_
_entity_poly.entity_id
_entity_poly.type
_entity_poly.pdbx_seq_one_letter_code
_entity_poly.pdbx_strand_id
1 'polypeptide(L)'
;MAKKFPIKDADLVIPVPDSARPAALGYAQELGVSFDEGLLKDRYSKKGPLRSFIEPHQSDRVEINRWIIPISEIIRDRHVVVIDDSLVRGTSSKAIIKALRRAGAKKISMLITYPQINYPCYAGIDFPSQEELATYTDGKEMTTEEITEMVRKSIGVDFLGYNDAENLADAVGMPKDSMCFTCSSGNYDSLGIKPDFTKREQVKAKI
;
A
#
# COMPACT_ATOMS: atom_id res chain seq x y z
N MET A 1 -4.85 -5.47 12.17
CA MET A 1 -4.60 -4.02 11.99
C MET A 1 -5.09 -3.20 13.18
N ALA A 2 -6.37 -3.20 13.53
CA ALA A 2 -6.92 -2.36 14.62
C ALA A 2 -6.26 -2.63 16.00
N LYS A 3 -5.96 -3.88 16.31
CA LYS A 3 -5.22 -4.25 17.54
C LYS A 3 -3.77 -3.80 17.53
N LYS A 4 -3.11 -3.80 16.36
CA LYS A 4 -1.70 -3.39 16.21
C LYS A 4 -1.53 -1.88 16.18
N PHE A 5 -2.45 -1.18 15.53
CA PHE A 5 -2.44 0.29 15.38
C PHE A 5 -3.80 0.88 15.75
N PRO A 6 -4.11 1.01 17.05
CA PRO A 6 -5.41 1.51 17.52
C PRO A 6 -5.48 3.04 17.47
N ILE A 7 -5.69 3.64 16.28
CA ILE A 7 -5.77 5.10 16.09
C ILE A 7 -7.17 5.59 16.50
N LYS A 8 -7.39 5.68 17.80
CA LYS A 8 -8.72 6.06 18.39
C LYS A 8 -9.04 7.55 18.27
N ASP A 9 -8.04 8.40 18.03
CA ASP A 9 -8.20 9.84 17.81
C ASP A 9 -8.53 10.20 16.35
N ALA A 10 -8.79 9.20 15.52
CA ALA A 10 -9.24 9.40 14.14
C ALA A 10 -10.73 9.79 14.11
N ASP A 11 -11.06 10.73 13.23
CA ASP A 11 -12.44 11.11 12.96
C ASP A 11 -13.10 10.21 11.91
N LEU A 12 -12.29 9.62 11.02
CA LEU A 12 -12.77 8.93 9.85
C LEU A 12 -11.78 7.86 9.36
N VAL A 13 -12.30 6.72 8.94
CA VAL A 13 -11.58 5.68 8.19
C VAL A 13 -12.07 5.66 6.76
N ILE A 14 -11.16 5.70 5.79
CA ILE A 14 -11.47 5.62 4.36
C ILE A 14 -10.62 4.55 3.69
N PRO A 15 -11.18 3.80 2.72
CA PRO A 15 -10.39 2.87 1.90
C PRO A 15 -9.72 3.56 0.72
N VAL A 16 -8.58 3.06 0.29
CA VAL A 16 -8.16 3.24 -1.10
C VAL A 16 -9.01 2.31 -1.97
N PRO A 17 -9.78 2.83 -2.93
CA PRO A 17 -10.67 2.00 -3.74
C PRO A 17 -9.90 1.15 -4.74
N ASP A 18 -10.30 -0.08 -5.04
CA ASP A 18 -11.50 -0.81 -4.57
C ASP A 18 -11.16 -1.88 -3.51
N SER A 19 -9.92 -2.40 -3.49
CA SER A 19 -9.47 -3.59 -2.75
C SER A 19 -9.47 -3.40 -1.22
N ALA A 20 -9.18 -2.21 -0.73
CA ALA A 20 -9.05 -1.95 0.70
C ALA A 20 -10.38 -1.81 1.47
N ARG A 21 -11.55 -1.79 0.79
CA ARG A 21 -12.86 -1.58 1.44
C ARG A 21 -13.15 -2.54 2.59
N PRO A 22 -13.03 -3.87 2.43
CA PRO A 22 -13.33 -4.80 3.53
C PRO A 22 -12.44 -4.57 4.76
N ALA A 23 -11.16 -4.32 4.54
CA ALA A 23 -10.21 -4.08 5.61
C ALA A 23 -10.48 -2.76 6.33
N ALA A 24 -10.81 -1.69 5.60
CA ALA A 24 -11.17 -0.39 6.17
C ALA A 24 -12.45 -0.47 7.00
N LEU A 25 -13.47 -1.15 6.49
CA LEU A 25 -14.72 -1.37 7.23
C LEU A 25 -14.47 -2.14 8.54
N GLY A 26 -13.73 -3.26 8.48
CA GLY A 26 -13.41 -4.05 9.67
C GLY A 26 -12.55 -3.27 10.68
N TYR A 27 -11.61 -2.44 10.22
CA TYR A 27 -10.82 -1.57 11.08
C TYR A 27 -11.68 -0.53 11.79
N ALA A 28 -12.59 0.13 11.06
CA ALA A 28 -13.49 1.13 11.59
C ALA A 28 -14.46 0.54 12.64
N GLN A 29 -15.04 -0.61 12.35
CA GLN A 29 -15.94 -1.32 13.26
C GLN A 29 -15.25 -1.73 14.57
N GLU A 30 -14.04 -2.27 14.49
CA GLU A 30 -13.28 -2.70 15.69
C GLU A 30 -12.94 -1.52 16.62
N LEU A 31 -12.69 -0.34 16.06
CA LEU A 31 -12.33 0.86 16.85
C LEU A 31 -13.53 1.75 17.19
N GLY A 32 -14.70 1.52 16.60
CA GLY A 32 -15.85 2.41 16.74
C GLY A 32 -15.66 3.78 16.08
N VAL A 33 -14.81 3.87 15.05
CA VAL A 33 -14.56 5.07 14.26
C VAL A 33 -15.47 5.09 13.04
N SER A 34 -15.91 6.27 12.59
CA SER A 34 -16.73 6.40 11.40
C SER A 34 -16.02 5.87 10.16
N PHE A 35 -16.76 5.20 9.27
CA PHE A 35 -16.29 4.75 7.97
C PHE A 35 -17.05 5.49 6.87
N ASP A 36 -16.33 5.92 5.81
CA ASP A 36 -16.94 6.47 4.60
C ASP A 36 -16.05 6.25 3.37
N GLU A 37 -16.62 6.38 2.16
CA GLU A 37 -15.88 6.35 0.90
C GLU A 37 -15.36 7.75 0.54
N GLY A 38 -14.36 8.25 1.28
CA GLY A 38 -13.78 9.57 1.06
C GLY A 38 -12.95 9.70 -0.24
N LEU A 39 -12.71 8.60 -0.94
CA LEU A 39 -12.00 8.53 -2.22
C LEU A 39 -12.86 7.83 -3.27
N LEU A 40 -13.06 8.48 -4.40
CA LEU A 40 -13.78 7.93 -5.55
C LEU A 40 -12.78 7.59 -6.66
N LYS A 41 -13.01 6.43 -7.30
CA LYS A 41 -12.29 6.06 -8.52
C LYS A 41 -13.11 6.45 -9.73
N ASP A 42 -12.57 7.36 -10.56
CA ASP A 42 -13.19 7.69 -11.85
C ASP A 42 -13.11 6.50 -12.81
N ARG A 43 -14.25 5.84 -13.04
CA ARG A 43 -14.38 4.68 -13.91
C ARG A 43 -14.83 5.05 -15.33
N TYR A 44 -15.17 6.31 -15.56
CA TYR A 44 -15.82 6.77 -16.80
C TYR A 44 -14.90 7.60 -17.68
N SER A 45 -13.67 7.87 -17.27
CA SER A 45 -12.73 8.59 -18.09
C SER A 45 -12.41 7.81 -19.37
N LYS A 46 -12.32 8.51 -20.49
CA LYS A 46 -12.20 7.96 -21.85
C LYS A 46 -10.96 7.08 -22.11
N LYS A 47 -9.99 7.05 -21.18
CA LYS A 47 -8.78 6.22 -21.30
C LYS A 47 -8.87 4.85 -20.58
N GLY A 48 -10.02 4.51 -19.99
CA GLY A 48 -10.28 3.21 -19.32
C GLY A 48 -9.53 3.04 -17.96
N PRO A 49 -9.93 2.09 -17.14
CA PRO A 49 -9.27 1.80 -15.86
C PRO A 49 -7.97 1.03 -16.10
N LEU A 50 -6.86 1.75 -16.25
CA LEU A 50 -5.52 1.15 -16.29
C LEU A 50 -5.09 0.76 -14.87
N ARG A 51 -4.48 -0.41 -14.74
CA ARG A 51 -3.90 -0.86 -13.46
C ARG A 51 -2.51 -0.23 -13.32
N SER A 52 -2.34 0.67 -12.34
CA SER A 52 -1.12 1.47 -12.15
C SER A 52 0.17 0.67 -11.98
N PHE A 53 0.09 -0.58 -11.52
CA PHE A 53 1.24 -1.44 -11.32
C PHE A 53 1.67 -2.22 -12.59
N ILE A 54 0.87 -2.20 -13.67
CA ILE A 54 1.16 -2.89 -14.94
C ILE A 54 1.90 -1.97 -15.92
N GLU A 55 1.71 -0.63 -15.80
CA GLU A 55 2.32 0.31 -16.73
C GLU A 55 3.84 0.46 -16.53
N PRO A 56 4.64 0.25 -17.59
CA PRO A 56 6.10 0.26 -17.50
C PRO A 56 6.70 1.67 -17.36
N HIS A 57 5.99 2.72 -17.79
CA HIS A 57 6.49 4.09 -17.77
C HIS A 57 5.97 4.92 -16.59
N GLN A 58 6.88 5.67 -15.95
CA GLN A 58 6.56 6.48 -14.77
C GLN A 58 5.60 7.65 -15.09
N SER A 59 5.62 8.19 -16.32
CA SER A 59 4.69 9.22 -16.81
C SER A 59 3.25 8.74 -16.80
N ASP A 60 3.01 7.51 -17.24
CA ASP A 60 1.67 6.94 -17.36
C ASP A 60 1.07 6.61 -15.98
N ARG A 61 1.92 6.21 -15.02
CA ARG A 61 1.54 5.99 -13.62
C ARG A 61 1.08 7.28 -12.91
N VAL A 62 1.68 8.43 -13.23
CA VAL A 62 1.27 9.73 -12.68
C VAL A 62 -0.10 10.16 -13.23
N GLU A 63 -0.42 9.82 -14.47
CA GLU A 63 -1.76 10.05 -15.03
C GLU A 63 -2.82 9.19 -14.36
N ILE A 64 -2.54 7.93 -14.04
CA ILE A 64 -3.48 7.00 -13.39
C ILE A 64 -3.95 7.52 -12.03
N ASN A 65 -3.09 8.21 -11.29
CA ASN A 65 -3.44 8.80 -9.99
C ASN A 65 -4.42 9.97 -10.08
N ARG A 66 -4.69 10.53 -11.27
CA ARG A 66 -5.75 11.54 -11.50
C ARG A 66 -7.17 10.95 -11.41
N TRP A 67 -7.27 9.62 -11.35
CA TRP A 67 -8.55 8.89 -11.31
C TRP A 67 -9.07 8.66 -9.89
N ILE A 68 -8.30 9.02 -8.86
CA ILE A 68 -8.73 8.97 -7.48
C ILE A 68 -9.06 10.39 -7.04
N ILE A 69 -10.36 10.63 -6.83
CA ILE A 69 -10.93 11.94 -6.52
C ILE A 69 -11.34 11.96 -5.05
N PRO A 70 -10.75 12.84 -4.22
CA PRO A 70 -11.16 13.01 -2.83
C PRO A 70 -12.49 13.77 -2.74
N ILE A 71 -13.35 13.36 -1.82
CA ILE A 71 -14.61 14.06 -1.50
C ILE A 71 -14.32 15.02 -0.34
N SER A 72 -14.15 16.31 -0.66
CA SER A 72 -13.73 17.33 0.30
C SER A 72 -14.69 17.49 1.48
N GLU A 73 -15.99 17.31 1.26
CA GLU A 73 -17.04 17.39 2.29
C GLU A 73 -16.89 16.32 3.36
N ILE A 74 -16.33 15.14 2.98
CA ILE A 74 -16.09 14.02 3.87
C ILE A 74 -14.75 14.21 4.62
N ILE A 75 -13.75 14.83 3.98
CA ILE A 75 -12.35 14.81 4.42
C ILE A 75 -11.94 16.04 5.23
N ARG A 76 -12.53 17.21 4.90
CA ARG A 76 -12.09 18.51 5.43
C ARG A 76 -12.09 18.54 6.95
N ASP A 77 -11.00 19.10 7.51
CA ASP A 77 -10.75 19.33 8.93
C ASP A 77 -10.72 18.07 9.81
N ARG A 78 -10.65 16.88 9.19
CA ARG A 78 -10.65 15.59 9.89
C ARG A 78 -9.26 14.96 9.97
N HIS A 79 -9.05 14.19 11.04
CA HIS A 79 -8.00 13.17 11.11
C HIS A 79 -8.50 11.91 10.38
N VAL A 80 -7.93 11.63 9.23
CA VAL A 80 -8.34 10.54 8.35
C VAL A 80 -7.36 9.37 8.46
N VAL A 81 -7.86 8.16 8.72
CA VAL A 81 -7.13 6.91 8.56
C VAL A 81 -7.40 6.35 7.18
N VAL A 82 -6.38 6.26 6.36
CA VAL A 82 -6.43 5.69 5.01
C VAL A 82 -5.96 4.24 5.07
N ILE A 83 -6.79 3.30 4.63
CA ILE A 83 -6.42 1.89 4.54
C ILE A 83 -6.14 1.55 3.08
N ASP A 84 -4.99 0.92 2.83
CA ASP A 84 -4.61 0.39 1.51
C ASP A 84 -4.19 -1.08 1.63
N ASP A 85 -4.22 -1.81 0.53
CA ASP A 85 -3.84 -3.24 0.50
C ASP A 85 -2.32 -3.42 0.53
N SER A 86 -1.59 -2.70 -0.29
CA SER A 86 -0.14 -2.82 -0.41
C SER A 86 0.53 -1.51 -0.82
N LEU A 87 1.80 -1.34 -0.45
CA LEU A 87 2.61 -0.20 -0.86
C LEU A 87 3.87 -0.72 -1.54
N VAL A 88 3.90 -0.65 -2.87
CA VAL A 88 5.03 -1.14 -3.68
C VAL A 88 6.04 -0.01 -3.93
N ARG A 89 5.69 0.96 -4.78
CA ARG A 89 6.57 2.08 -5.18
C ARG A 89 6.28 3.38 -4.42
N GLY A 90 5.14 3.47 -3.76
CA GLY A 90 4.70 4.66 -3.04
C GLY A 90 4.22 5.82 -3.92
N THR A 91 4.33 5.71 -5.25
CA THR A 91 3.93 6.78 -6.19
C THR A 91 2.43 7.09 -6.10
N SER A 92 1.60 6.04 -6.10
CA SER A 92 0.14 6.16 -5.93
C SER A 92 -0.23 6.72 -4.57
N SER A 93 0.37 6.17 -3.50
CA SER A 93 0.13 6.64 -2.14
C SER A 93 0.48 8.11 -1.98
N LYS A 94 1.65 8.54 -2.51
CA LYS A 94 2.06 9.96 -2.49
C LYS A 94 1.06 10.88 -3.19
N ALA A 95 0.52 10.45 -4.33
CA ALA A 95 -0.48 11.23 -5.06
C ALA A 95 -1.82 11.30 -4.29
N ILE A 96 -2.27 10.19 -3.71
CA ILE A 96 -3.47 10.13 -2.86
C ILE A 96 -3.31 11.06 -1.65
N ILE A 97 -2.20 10.98 -0.93
CA ILE A 97 -1.94 11.83 0.25
C ILE A 97 -1.93 13.30 -0.13
N LYS A 98 -1.29 13.66 -1.26
CA LYS A 98 -1.31 15.04 -1.77
C LYS A 98 -2.74 15.50 -2.11
N ALA A 99 -3.58 14.63 -2.66
CA ALA A 99 -4.97 14.93 -2.96
C ALA A 99 -5.80 15.14 -1.69
N LEU A 100 -5.63 14.26 -0.67
CA LEU A 100 -6.28 14.39 0.63
C LEU A 100 -5.89 15.68 1.37
N ARG A 101 -4.60 16.05 1.34
CA ARG A 101 -4.14 17.33 1.91
C ARG A 101 -4.82 18.53 1.21
N ARG A 102 -4.93 18.50 -0.13
CA ARG A 102 -5.63 19.55 -0.90
C ARG A 102 -7.13 19.59 -0.59
N ALA A 103 -7.74 18.46 -0.29
CA ALA A 103 -9.14 18.36 0.13
C ALA A 103 -9.37 18.86 1.58
N GLY A 104 -8.29 19.23 2.30
CA GLY A 104 -8.36 19.82 3.63
C GLY A 104 -8.23 18.82 4.78
N ALA A 105 -7.69 17.62 4.58
CA ALA A 105 -7.42 16.70 5.68
C ALA A 105 -6.48 17.32 6.70
N LYS A 106 -6.88 17.34 7.97
CA LYS A 106 -6.11 17.91 9.09
C LYS A 106 -4.93 17.03 9.46
N LYS A 107 -5.15 15.71 9.54
CA LYS A 107 -4.13 14.70 9.83
C LYS A 107 -4.42 13.46 8.99
N ILE A 108 -3.38 12.78 8.52
CA ILE A 108 -3.51 11.59 7.69
C ILE A 108 -2.64 10.49 8.28
N SER A 109 -3.27 9.40 8.69
CA SER A 109 -2.60 8.15 9.05
C SER A 109 -2.86 7.13 7.94
N MET A 110 -1.82 6.44 7.46
CA MET A 110 -1.97 5.41 6.44
C MET A 110 -1.60 4.06 7.01
N LEU A 111 -2.45 3.06 6.77
CA LEU A 111 -2.23 1.70 7.20
C LEU A 111 -2.29 0.76 6.00
N ILE A 112 -1.26 -0.08 5.89
CA ILE A 112 -1.11 -1.04 4.81
C ILE A 112 -1.41 -2.44 5.35
N THR A 113 -2.35 -3.14 4.72
CA THR A 113 -2.79 -4.46 5.21
C THR A 113 -1.83 -5.58 4.88
N TYR A 114 -0.95 -5.39 3.90
CA TYR A 114 0.15 -6.30 3.59
C TYR A 114 1.43 -5.87 4.32
N PRO A 115 2.37 -6.79 4.61
CA PRO A 115 3.70 -6.44 5.14
C PRO A 115 4.52 -5.55 4.20
N GLN A 116 5.64 -5.00 4.68
CA GLN A 116 6.58 -4.29 3.83
C GLN A 116 7.03 -5.17 2.66
N ILE A 117 7.04 -4.59 1.45
CA ILE A 117 7.53 -5.23 0.23
C ILE A 117 8.96 -4.77 0.03
N ASN A 118 9.93 -5.63 0.41
CA ASN A 118 11.36 -5.33 0.42
C ASN A 118 12.12 -5.94 -0.76
N TYR A 119 11.47 -6.87 -1.48
CA TYR A 119 12.09 -7.63 -2.55
C TYR A 119 11.17 -7.72 -3.78
N PRO A 120 11.73 -7.92 -4.98
CA PRO A 120 10.94 -8.10 -6.20
C PRO A 120 9.95 -9.25 -6.12
N CYS A 121 8.88 -9.20 -6.91
CA CYS A 121 7.97 -10.32 -7.07
C CYS A 121 8.27 -11.08 -8.37
N TYR A 122 8.52 -12.39 -8.23
CA TYR A 122 8.71 -13.30 -9.36
C TYR A 122 7.52 -14.26 -9.57
N ALA A 123 6.44 -14.07 -8.79
CA ALA A 123 5.24 -14.92 -8.80
C ALA A 123 4.04 -14.27 -9.51
N GLY A 124 4.27 -13.42 -10.51
CA GLY A 124 3.23 -12.90 -11.40
C GLY A 124 2.75 -11.47 -11.13
N ILE A 125 3.19 -10.80 -10.05
CA ILE A 125 2.94 -9.36 -9.88
C ILE A 125 4.19 -8.63 -10.39
N ASP A 126 4.02 -7.75 -11.38
CA ASP A 126 5.11 -7.15 -12.14
C ASP A 126 5.77 -5.97 -11.38
N PHE A 127 6.68 -6.28 -10.47
CA PHE A 127 7.66 -5.34 -9.93
C PHE A 127 9.03 -6.05 -9.82
N PRO A 128 9.77 -6.11 -10.95
CA PRO A 128 10.96 -6.93 -11.07
C PRO A 128 12.22 -6.29 -10.47
N SER A 129 12.20 -5.00 -10.18
CA SER A 129 13.37 -4.25 -9.70
C SER A 129 13.23 -3.85 -8.25
N GLN A 130 14.25 -4.14 -7.44
CA GLN A 130 14.29 -3.74 -6.04
C GLN A 130 14.44 -2.22 -5.88
N GLU A 131 15.13 -1.57 -6.80
CA GLU A 131 15.37 -0.12 -6.82
C GLU A 131 14.07 0.70 -6.96
N GLU A 132 13.02 0.11 -7.54
CA GLU A 132 11.71 0.75 -7.68
C GLU A 132 10.84 0.68 -6.41
N LEU A 133 11.22 -0.15 -5.44
CA LEU A 133 10.45 -0.32 -4.21
C LEU A 133 10.57 0.91 -3.31
N ALA A 134 9.47 1.30 -2.69
CA ALA A 134 9.47 2.40 -1.72
C ALA A 134 10.37 2.12 -0.51
N THR A 135 10.61 0.84 -0.23
CA THR A 135 11.45 0.35 0.87
C THR A 135 12.93 0.22 0.51
N TYR A 136 13.32 0.56 -0.73
CA TYR A 136 14.70 0.44 -1.18
C TYR A 136 15.64 1.36 -0.41
N THR A 137 16.72 0.79 0.15
CA THR A 137 17.66 1.50 1.05
C THR A 137 19.01 1.78 0.43
N ASP A 138 19.20 1.49 -0.86
CA ASP A 138 20.47 1.65 -1.57
C ASP A 138 21.65 0.94 -0.87
N GLY A 139 21.39 -0.33 -0.46
CA GLY A 139 22.40 -1.17 0.21
C GLY A 139 22.66 -0.82 1.68
N LYS A 140 21.95 0.14 2.26
CA LYS A 140 22.07 0.46 3.69
C LYS A 140 21.28 -0.55 4.51
N GLU A 141 21.91 -1.05 5.57
CA GLU A 141 21.21 -1.84 6.59
C GLU A 141 20.30 -0.91 7.40
N MET A 142 19.01 -1.19 7.38
CA MET A 142 17.99 -0.44 8.11
C MET A 142 16.99 -1.40 8.75
N THR A 143 16.53 -1.05 9.94
CA THR A 143 15.46 -1.81 10.60
C THR A 143 14.12 -1.58 9.89
N THR A 144 13.14 -2.44 10.18
CA THR A 144 11.76 -2.30 9.66
C THR A 144 11.15 -0.95 10.03
N GLU A 145 11.43 -0.46 11.23
CA GLU A 145 10.96 0.83 11.75
C GLU A 145 11.61 2.00 11.00
N GLU A 146 12.91 1.94 10.75
CA GLU A 146 13.64 2.97 10.00
C GLU A 146 13.17 3.03 8.55
N ILE A 147 12.93 1.88 7.91
CA ILE A 147 12.35 1.79 6.57
C ILE A 147 10.93 2.39 6.57
N THR A 148 10.10 2.04 7.57
CA THR A 148 8.75 2.61 7.70
C THR A 148 8.81 4.13 7.80
N GLU A 149 9.72 4.68 8.61
CA GLU A 149 9.86 6.12 8.79
C GLU A 149 10.38 6.81 7.51
N MET A 150 11.30 6.18 6.78
CA MET A 150 11.78 6.65 5.48
C MET A 150 10.63 6.73 4.47
N VAL A 151 9.82 5.67 4.36
CA VAL A 151 8.67 5.63 3.46
C VAL A 151 7.62 6.65 3.89
N ARG A 152 7.31 6.75 5.20
CA ARG A 152 6.38 7.72 5.77
C ARG A 152 6.72 9.15 5.31
N LYS A 153 7.99 9.54 5.47
CA LYS A 153 8.49 10.85 5.04
C LYS A 153 8.36 11.03 3.53
N SER A 154 8.70 10.01 2.75
CA SER A 154 8.66 10.05 1.29
C SER A 154 7.24 10.26 0.76
N ILE A 155 6.22 9.62 1.33
CA ILE A 155 4.82 9.75 0.89
C ILE A 155 4.09 10.93 1.56
N GLY A 156 4.62 11.48 2.66
CA GLY A 156 4.11 12.70 3.31
C GLY A 156 2.92 12.50 4.24
N VAL A 157 2.81 11.32 4.89
CA VAL A 157 1.78 11.06 5.90
C VAL A 157 2.27 11.36 7.30
N ASP A 158 1.33 11.61 8.23
CA ASP A 158 1.65 11.86 9.64
C ASP A 158 1.98 10.57 10.39
N PHE A 159 1.37 9.46 10.00
CA PHE A 159 1.65 8.13 10.51
C PHE A 159 1.56 7.08 9.38
N LEU A 160 2.47 6.11 9.37
CA LEU A 160 2.45 4.96 8.48
C LEU A 160 2.60 3.68 9.31
N GLY A 161 1.71 2.70 9.07
CA GLY A 161 1.79 1.39 9.67
C GLY A 161 1.65 0.27 8.65
N TYR A 162 2.52 -0.74 8.74
CA TYR A 162 2.41 -1.96 7.97
C TYR A 162 1.94 -3.12 8.84
N ASN A 163 1.10 -3.96 8.29
CA ASN A 163 0.80 -5.23 8.92
C ASN A 163 2.06 -6.12 8.95
N ASP A 164 1.96 -7.27 9.57
CA ASP A 164 2.97 -8.33 9.49
C ASP A 164 2.33 -9.62 8.95
N ALA A 165 3.19 -10.55 8.58
CA ALA A 165 2.76 -11.80 7.96
C ALA A 165 1.95 -12.68 8.92
N GLU A 166 2.29 -12.67 10.20
CA GLU A 166 1.60 -13.43 11.27
C GLU A 166 0.16 -12.92 11.43
N ASN A 167 0.01 -11.61 11.67
CA ASN A 167 -1.32 -11.00 11.82
C ASN A 167 -2.18 -11.13 10.56
N LEU A 168 -1.56 -11.12 9.36
CA LEU A 168 -2.29 -11.31 8.12
C LEU A 168 -2.78 -12.75 7.98
N ALA A 169 -1.93 -13.73 8.28
CA ALA A 169 -2.28 -15.15 8.27
C ALA A 169 -3.41 -15.45 9.25
N ASP A 170 -3.33 -14.93 10.47
CA ASP A 170 -4.37 -15.04 11.49
C ASP A 170 -5.70 -14.44 11.04
N ALA A 171 -5.65 -13.25 10.41
CA ALA A 171 -6.86 -12.56 9.93
C ALA A 171 -7.55 -13.30 8.78
N VAL A 172 -6.79 -13.99 7.95
CA VAL A 172 -7.30 -14.81 6.84
C VAL A 172 -7.75 -16.19 7.33
N GLY A 173 -7.28 -16.63 8.51
CA GLY A 173 -7.55 -17.96 9.06
C GLY A 173 -6.77 -19.07 8.34
N MET A 174 -5.59 -18.76 7.80
CA MET A 174 -4.73 -19.70 7.08
C MET A 174 -3.35 -19.79 7.73
N PRO A 175 -2.70 -20.97 7.71
CA PRO A 175 -1.31 -21.08 8.14
C PRO A 175 -0.42 -20.17 7.30
N LYS A 176 0.53 -19.46 7.94
CA LYS A 176 1.48 -18.57 7.27
C LYS A 176 2.23 -19.26 6.13
N ASP A 177 2.62 -20.51 6.33
CA ASP A 177 3.39 -21.31 5.35
C ASP A 177 2.57 -21.69 4.11
N SER A 178 1.24 -21.55 4.15
CA SER A 178 0.37 -21.73 2.99
C SER A 178 0.13 -20.44 2.18
N MET A 179 0.74 -19.34 2.61
CA MET A 179 0.63 -18.02 1.97
C MET A 179 1.96 -17.59 1.35
N CYS A 180 1.91 -16.79 0.30
CA CYS A 180 3.12 -16.26 -0.33
C CYS A 180 3.54 -14.92 0.30
N PHE A 181 4.72 -14.90 0.93
CA PHE A 181 5.37 -13.70 1.48
C PHE A 181 6.78 -13.48 0.91
N THR A 182 7.09 -14.01 -0.27
CA THR A 182 8.44 -13.98 -0.86
C THR A 182 8.96 -12.55 -1.07
N CYS A 183 8.11 -11.64 -1.53
CA CYS A 183 8.48 -10.24 -1.73
C CYS A 183 8.65 -9.45 -0.41
N SER A 184 8.17 -9.99 0.70
CA SER A 184 8.37 -9.39 2.03
C SER A 184 9.59 -9.98 2.75
N SER A 185 9.78 -11.31 2.65
CA SER A 185 10.83 -12.04 3.36
C SER A 185 12.16 -12.16 2.60
N GLY A 186 12.14 -12.06 1.26
CA GLY A 186 13.28 -12.38 0.41
C GLY A 186 13.56 -13.88 0.26
N ASN A 187 12.74 -14.74 0.85
CA ASN A 187 12.85 -16.19 0.69
C ASN A 187 11.96 -16.68 -0.45
N TYR A 188 12.59 -17.18 -1.51
CA TYR A 188 11.95 -17.70 -2.72
C TYR A 188 12.03 -19.23 -2.85
N ASP A 189 12.45 -19.95 -1.80
CA ASP A 189 12.62 -21.40 -1.83
C ASP A 189 11.32 -22.12 -2.19
N SER A 190 10.18 -21.63 -1.67
CA SER A 190 8.86 -22.19 -1.99
C SER A 190 8.47 -22.09 -3.47
N LEU A 191 9.09 -21.16 -4.21
CA LEU A 191 8.89 -20.98 -5.65
C LEU A 191 9.96 -21.70 -6.49
N GLY A 192 10.96 -22.32 -5.86
CA GLY A 192 12.09 -22.92 -6.55
C GLY A 192 12.96 -21.92 -7.33
N ILE A 193 12.89 -20.62 -6.96
CA ILE A 193 13.60 -19.52 -7.62
C ILE A 193 14.82 -19.15 -6.81
N LYS A 194 15.97 -18.97 -7.49
CA LYS A 194 17.17 -18.35 -6.92
C LYS A 194 17.32 -16.95 -7.53
N PRO A 195 16.85 -15.91 -6.85
CA PRO A 195 16.87 -14.56 -7.39
C PRO A 195 18.29 -14.02 -7.44
N ASP A 196 18.62 -13.35 -8.55
CA ASP A 196 19.82 -12.52 -8.67
C ASP A 196 19.39 -11.06 -8.64
N PHE A 197 19.45 -10.45 -7.47
CA PHE A 197 19.04 -9.06 -7.25
C PHE A 197 19.93 -8.04 -7.97
N THR A 198 21.07 -8.47 -8.53
CA THR A 198 22.01 -7.60 -9.25
C THR A 198 21.64 -7.42 -10.73
N LYS A 199 20.77 -8.28 -11.26
CA LYS A 199 20.37 -8.25 -12.68
C LYS A 199 18.94 -7.71 -12.81
N ARG A 200 18.77 -6.76 -13.74
CA ARG A 200 17.46 -6.28 -14.21
C ARG A 200 16.73 -7.28 -15.11
N GLU A 201 16.88 -8.57 -14.90
CA GLU A 201 16.22 -9.56 -15.74
C GLU A 201 14.75 -9.70 -15.36
N GLN A 202 13.89 -9.38 -16.32
CA GLN A 202 12.49 -9.76 -16.31
C GLN A 202 12.40 -11.30 -16.37
N VAL A 203 12.30 -11.95 -15.22
CA VAL A 203 11.91 -13.35 -15.19
C VAL A 203 10.41 -13.39 -15.51
N LYS A 204 10.09 -13.47 -16.80
CA LYS A 204 8.76 -13.89 -17.22
C LYS A 204 8.61 -15.33 -16.73
N ALA A 205 7.90 -15.51 -15.61
CA ALA A 205 7.45 -16.83 -15.22
C ALA A 205 6.70 -17.41 -16.42
N LYS A 206 7.22 -18.47 -16.99
CA LYS A 206 6.48 -19.30 -17.93
C LYS A 206 5.42 -20.02 -17.08
N ILE A 207 4.20 -19.50 -17.11
CA ILE A 207 3.00 -20.22 -16.70
C ILE A 207 2.63 -21.19 -17.81
#